data_41b4c08cac5d643e11de3fa0d73d7d55
#
_entry.id   41b4c08cac5d643e11de3fa0d73d7d55
#
_cell.length_a   1.000
_cell.length_b   1.000
_cell.length_c   1.000
_cell.angle_alpha   90.00
_cell.angle_beta   90.00
_cell.angle_gamma   90.00
#
_symmetry.space_group_name_H-M   'P 1'
#
loop_
_entity.id
_entity.type
_entity.pdbx_description
1 polymer ?
#
loop_
_entity_poly.entity_id
_entity_poly.type
_entity_poly.pdbx_seq_one_letter_code
_entity_poly.pdbx_strand_id
1 'polypeptide(L)'
;MAGDPDYETSLAIAKALPKAGADVIELGMPFTDPMADGPAIQAAGLRALKSGQRMTKTLALVREFRKDDNETPIVLMGYYNPIYIYGNDRFLNDAKVAGVDGLIVVDLPPEEDEELCLPTLKAGLNFIRLATPTTDDKRLPKVLTNTSGFVYYVSITGITGAAAPDATKVNAAVARIKQHTKLPVAVGFGVKTAEQARAIAERADGVVVGSALVDALRQSLDKTGNAGPGTVKAVAKLVSTLAEGVRSARRLAAE
;
A
#
# COMPACT_ATOMS: atom_id res chain seq x y z
N MET A 1 -5.45 -5.78 -3.23
CA MET A 1 -6.87 -5.45 -2.89
C MET A 1 -7.45 -6.61 -2.12
N ALA A 2 -7.98 -6.38 -0.93
CA ALA A 2 -8.59 -7.42 -0.12
C ALA A 2 -9.81 -8.02 -0.83
N GLY A 3 -9.87 -9.36 -0.92
CA GLY A 3 -10.98 -10.09 -1.54
C GLY A 3 -10.99 -10.10 -3.08
N ASP A 4 -9.92 -9.70 -3.75
CA ASP A 4 -9.78 -9.77 -5.20
C ASP A 4 -9.05 -11.05 -5.62
N PRO A 5 -9.57 -11.89 -6.50
CA PRO A 5 -10.92 -11.89 -7.07
C PRO A 5 -11.98 -12.46 -6.12
N ASP A 6 -11.54 -13.17 -5.09
CA ASP A 6 -12.30 -13.78 -4.01
C ASP A 6 -11.48 -13.82 -2.71
N TYR A 7 -12.14 -14.13 -1.59
CA TYR A 7 -11.52 -14.12 -0.26
C TYR A 7 -10.38 -15.13 -0.12
N GLU A 8 -10.58 -16.36 -0.58
CA GLU A 8 -9.60 -17.45 -0.41
C GLU A 8 -8.34 -17.21 -1.23
N THR A 9 -8.51 -16.79 -2.48
CA THR A 9 -7.39 -16.41 -3.36
C THR A 9 -6.62 -15.21 -2.82
N SER A 10 -7.33 -14.19 -2.33
CA SER A 10 -6.72 -13.00 -1.73
C SER A 10 -5.90 -13.35 -0.48
N LEU A 11 -6.42 -14.22 0.39
CA LEU A 11 -5.69 -14.71 1.57
C LEU A 11 -4.45 -15.51 1.16
N ALA A 12 -4.60 -16.42 0.18
CA ALA A 12 -3.48 -17.23 -0.30
C ALA A 12 -2.37 -16.36 -0.91
N ILE A 13 -2.72 -15.31 -1.66
CA ILE A 13 -1.76 -14.32 -2.17
C ILE A 13 -1.08 -13.61 -0.99
N ALA A 14 -1.84 -13.05 -0.04
CA ALA A 14 -1.27 -12.34 1.10
C ALA A 14 -0.23 -13.21 1.85
N LYS A 15 -0.53 -14.50 2.10
CA LYS A 15 0.39 -15.45 2.75
C LYS A 15 1.62 -15.80 1.90
N ALA A 16 1.54 -15.64 0.58
CA ALA A 16 2.67 -15.89 -0.32
C ALA A 16 3.63 -14.69 -0.44
N LEU A 17 3.16 -13.46 -0.20
CA LEU A 17 3.94 -12.24 -0.41
C LEU A 17 5.24 -12.19 0.43
N PRO A 18 5.25 -12.48 1.74
CA PRO A 18 6.48 -12.43 2.53
C PRO A 18 7.55 -13.41 2.03
N LYS A 19 7.13 -14.64 1.70
CA LYS A 19 8.02 -15.67 1.12
C LYS A 19 8.56 -15.28 -0.24
N ALA A 20 7.81 -14.47 -1.00
CA ALA A 20 8.24 -13.92 -2.27
C ALA A 20 9.15 -12.69 -2.12
N GLY A 21 9.32 -12.17 -0.92
CA GLY A 21 10.26 -11.09 -0.62
C GLY A 21 9.61 -9.72 -0.35
N ALA A 22 8.32 -9.66 -0.11
CA ALA A 22 7.67 -8.45 0.38
C ALA A 22 8.03 -8.22 1.86
N ASP A 23 8.49 -7.02 2.18
CA ASP A 23 8.86 -6.63 3.55
C ASP A 23 7.67 -6.00 4.30
N VAL A 24 6.70 -5.43 3.59
CA VAL A 24 5.45 -4.84 4.12
C VAL A 24 4.33 -5.15 3.15
N ILE A 25 3.15 -5.44 3.66
CA ILE A 25 1.94 -5.66 2.85
C ILE A 25 1.01 -4.46 2.98
N GLU A 26 0.75 -3.76 1.88
CA GLU A 26 -0.35 -2.80 1.79
C GLU A 26 -1.61 -3.53 1.30
N LEU A 27 -2.58 -3.68 2.18
CA LEU A 27 -3.84 -4.35 1.88
C LEU A 27 -4.93 -3.32 1.60
N GLY A 28 -5.35 -3.21 0.34
CA GLY A 28 -6.39 -2.28 -0.08
C GLY A 28 -7.77 -2.65 0.48
N MET A 29 -8.47 -1.68 1.06
CA MET A 29 -9.86 -1.79 1.50
C MET A 29 -10.78 -1.42 0.33
N PRO A 30 -11.59 -2.37 -0.23
CA PRO A 30 -12.46 -2.06 -1.36
C PRO A 30 -13.51 -1.00 -1.03
N PHE A 31 -13.72 -0.07 -1.95
CA PHE A 31 -14.70 1.00 -1.85
C PHE A 31 -15.39 1.24 -3.19
N THR A 32 -16.64 1.70 -3.17
CA THR A 32 -17.44 1.93 -4.38
C THR A 32 -17.03 3.19 -5.13
N ASP A 33 -16.47 4.19 -4.44
CA ASP A 33 -16.22 5.54 -4.95
C ASP A 33 -14.72 5.94 -4.78
N PRO A 34 -13.77 5.16 -5.36
CA PRO A 34 -12.34 5.32 -5.11
C PRO A 34 -11.73 6.43 -5.98
N MET A 35 -11.97 7.69 -5.62
CA MET A 35 -11.64 8.87 -6.42
C MET A 35 -10.15 9.07 -6.76
N ALA A 36 -9.25 8.52 -5.96
CA ALA A 36 -7.80 8.63 -6.16
C ALA A 36 -7.20 7.40 -6.86
N ASP A 37 -7.98 6.33 -7.07
CA ASP A 37 -7.47 5.09 -7.65
C ASP A 37 -7.47 5.14 -9.18
N GLY A 38 -6.45 4.54 -9.77
CA GLY A 38 -6.41 4.30 -11.20
C GLY A 38 -7.22 3.09 -11.64
N PRO A 39 -7.41 2.91 -12.97
CA PRO A 39 -8.32 1.91 -13.54
C PRO A 39 -8.04 0.48 -13.06
N ALA A 40 -6.78 0.09 -12.89
CA ALA A 40 -6.41 -1.25 -12.42
C ALA A 40 -6.91 -1.52 -10.99
N ILE A 41 -6.71 -0.54 -10.09
CA ILE A 41 -7.13 -0.66 -8.69
C ILE A 41 -8.65 -0.58 -8.57
N GLN A 42 -9.31 0.31 -9.33
CA GLN A 42 -10.77 0.38 -9.40
C GLN A 42 -11.38 -0.95 -9.85
N ALA A 43 -10.84 -1.55 -10.92
CA ALA A 43 -11.31 -2.84 -11.41
C ALA A 43 -11.12 -3.97 -10.38
N ALA A 44 -10.02 -3.96 -9.64
CA ALA A 44 -9.77 -4.91 -8.54
C ALA A 44 -10.77 -4.71 -7.40
N GLY A 45 -11.03 -3.46 -7.01
CA GLY A 45 -12.06 -3.11 -6.01
C GLY A 45 -13.44 -3.60 -6.40
N LEU A 46 -13.82 -3.41 -7.66
CA LEU A 46 -15.10 -3.89 -8.18
C LEU A 46 -15.21 -5.43 -8.17
N ARG A 47 -14.14 -6.17 -8.52
CA ARG A 47 -14.14 -7.64 -8.41
C ARG A 47 -14.30 -8.07 -6.97
N ALA A 48 -13.54 -7.47 -6.05
CA ALA A 48 -13.64 -7.76 -4.63
C ALA A 48 -15.04 -7.49 -4.07
N LEU A 49 -15.65 -6.34 -4.38
CA LEU A 49 -17.02 -6.02 -3.94
C LEU A 49 -18.05 -6.99 -4.51
N LYS A 50 -17.93 -7.35 -5.79
CA LYS A 50 -18.80 -8.37 -6.43
C LYS A 50 -18.67 -9.75 -5.78
N SER A 51 -17.48 -10.12 -5.30
CA SER A 51 -17.27 -11.36 -4.54
C SER A 51 -17.79 -11.28 -3.09
N GLY A 52 -18.41 -10.16 -2.71
CA GLY A 52 -19.00 -9.95 -1.38
C GLY A 52 -18.00 -9.55 -0.32
N GLN A 53 -16.89 -8.90 -0.71
CA GLN A 53 -15.93 -8.33 0.23
C GLN A 53 -16.53 -7.17 1.02
N ARG A 54 -16.17 -7.06 2.28
CA ARG A 54 -16.60 -6.03 3.23
C ARG A 54 -15.48 -5.76 4.23
N MET A 55 -15.56 -4.65 4.97
CA MET A 55 -14.58 -4.29 6.00
C MET A 55 -14.37 -5.41 7.03
N THR A 56 -15.44 -6.03 7.50
CA THR A 56 -15.35 -7.17 8.43
C THR A 56 -14.56 -8.35 7.87
N LYS A 57 -14.69 -8.64 6.57
CA LYS A 57 -13.92 -9.69 5.89
C LYS A 57 -12.45 -9.26 5.67
N THR A 58 -12.19 -7.97 5.41
CA THR A 58 -10.82 -7.45 5.34
C THR A 58 -10.09 -7.68 6.66
N LEU A 59 -10.72 -7.33 7.78
CA LEU A 59 -10.15 -7.59 9.11
C LEU A 59 -10.03 -9.09 9.42
N ALA A 60 -10.99 -9.91 8.97
CA ALA A 60 -10.89 -11.36 9.09
C ALA A 60 -9.71 -11.93 8.29
N LEU A 61 -9.43 -11.38 7.08
CA LEU A 61 -8.28 -11.79 6.28
C LEU A 61 -6.96 -11.52 7.00
N VAL A 62 -6.83 -10.36 7.65
CA VAL A 62 -5.65 -10.05 8.47
C VAL A 62 -5.51 -11.04 9.63
N ARG A 63 -6.59 -11.37 10.35
CA ARG A 63 -6.56 -12.38 11.43
C ARG A 63 -6.10 -13.76 10.94
N GLU A 64 -6.61 -14.19 9.78
CA GLU A 64 -6.20 -15.47 9.19
C GLU A 64 -4.74 -15.46 8.72
N PHE A 65 -4.26 -14.34 8.19
CA PHE A 65 -2.84 -14.15 7.86
C PHE A 65 -1.98 -14.28 9.11
N ARG A 66 -2.37 -13.62 10.21
CA ARG A 66 -1.63 -13.59 11.48
C ARG A 66 -1.49 -14.96 12.17
N LYS A 67 -2.27 -15.94 11.80
CA LYS A 67 -2.08 -17.32 12.30
C LYS A 67 -0.77 -17.94 11.84
N ASP A 68 -0.23 -17.50 10.69
CA ASP A 68 0.96 -18.05 10.09
C ASP A 68 2.16 -17.07 10.10
N ASP A 69 1.91 -15.76 10.23
CA ASP A 69 2.92 -14.71 10.16
C ASP A 69 2.56 -13.54 11.08
N ASN A 70 3.35 -13.37 12.15
CA ASN A 70 3.23 -12.26 13.10
C ASN A 70 4.31 -11.18 12.92
N GLU A 71 5.23 -11.36 11.95
CA GLU A 71 6.39 -10.48 11.75
C GLU A 71 6.17 -9.48 10.61
N THR A 72 5.58 -9.92 9.50
CA THR A 72 5.40 -9.06 8.31
C THR A 72 4.35 -7.98 8.57
N PRO A 73 4.69 -6.68 8.54
CA PRO A 73 3.73 -5.61 8.76
C PRO A 73 2.62 -5.59 7.72
N ILE A 74 1.38 -5.38 8.19
CA ILE A 74 0.20 -5.16 7.33
C ILE A 74 -0.34 -3.75 7.56
N VAL A 75 -0.37 -2.96 6.49
CA VAL A 75 -0.95 -1.62 6.45
C VAL A 75 -2.26 -1.67 5.65
N LEU A 76 -3.37 -1.23 6.23
CA LEU A 76 -4.62 -1.09 5.49
C LEU A 76 -4.62 0.25 4.74
N MET A 77 -4.87 0.18 3.43
CA MET A 77 -4.95 1.37 2.58
C MET A 77 -6.34 1.54 1.99
N GLY A 78 -6.88 2.75 2.06
CA GLY A 78 -8.19 3.04 1.48
C GLY A 78 -8.69 4.45 1.79
N TYR A 79 -10.00 4.58 1.92
CA TYR A 79 -10.73 5.83 2.07
C TYR A 79 -11.38 5.94 3.44
N TYR A 80 -11.63 7.16 3.88
CA TYR A 80 -12.18 7.42 5.21
C TYR A 80 -13.64 6.98 5.34
N ASN A 81 -14.45 7.17 4.32
CA ASN A 81 -15.89 6.88 4.39
C ASN A 81 -16.21 5.44 4.87
N PRO A 82 -15.60 4.35 4.36
CA PRO A 82 -15.83 3.00 4.87
C PRO A 82 -15.46 2.83 6.35
N ILE A 83 -14.43 3.53 6.83
CA ILE A 83 -14.00 3.52 8.24
C ILE A 83 -15.03 4.25 9.09
N TYR A 84 -15.44 5.46 8.65
CA TYR A 84 -16.46 6.27 9.31
C TYR A 84 -17.78 5.52 9.49
N ILE A 85 -18.27 4.87 8.43
CA ILE A 85 -19.50 4.05 8.47
C ILE A 85 -19.36 2.84 9.42
N TYR A 86 -18.17 2.25 9.51
CA TYR A 86 -17.89 1.17 10.47
C TYR A 86 -17.91 1.66 11.92
N GLY A 87 -17.59 2.95 12.12
CA GLY A 87 -17.37 3.61 13.41
C GLY A 87 -15.89 3.59 13.78
N ASN A 88 -15.29 4.79 13.94
CA ASN A 88 -13.83 4.94 14.12
C ASN A 88 -13.28 4.13 15.28
N ASP A 89 -13.85 4.26 16.47
CA ASP A 89 -13.38 3.53 17.66
C ASP A 89 -13.48 2.01 17.50
N ARG A 90 -14.62 1.54 16.95
CA ARG A 90 -14.84 0.13 16.66
C ARG A 90 -13.83 -0.38 15.62
N PHE A 91 -13.62 0.36 14.54
CA PHE A 91 -12.68 -0.01 13.51
C PHE A 91 -11.25 -0.12 14.07
N LEU A 92 -10.79 0.87 14.83
CA LEU A 92 -9.45 0.88 15.40
C LEU A 92 -9.23 -0.28 16.37
N ASN A 93 -10.22 -0.56 17.23
CA ASN A 93 -10.17 -1.72 18.13
C ASN A 93 -10.10 -3.03 17.33
N ASP A 94 -10.99 -3.22 16.36
CA ASP A 94 -11.07 -4.45 15.57
C ASP A 94 -9.83 -4.62 14.66
N ALA A 95 -9.27 -3.54 14.13
CA ALA A 95 -8.04 -3.54 13.35
C ALA A 95 -6.84 -3.96 14.20
N LYS A 96 -6.70 -3.37 15.41
CA LYS A 96 -5.64 -3.75 16.34
C LYS A 96 -5.74 -5.21 16.77
N VAL A 97 -6.92 -5.68 17.13
CA VAL A 97 -7.17 -7.09 17.51
C VAL A 97 -6.91 -8.02 16.32
N ALA A 98 -7.17 -7.57 15.09
CA ALA A 98 -6.86 -8.33 13.89
C ALA A 98 -5.36 -8.44 13.61
N GLY A 99 -4.53 -7.56 14.17
CA GLY A 99 -3.09 -7.51 13.94
C GLY A 99 -2.67 -6.58 12.80
N VAL A 100 -3.45 -5.52 12.53
CA VAL A 100 -3.05 -4.43 11.63
C VAL A 100 -1.97 -3.59 12.30
N ASP A 101 -0.97 -3.15 11.54
CA ASP A 101 0.16 -2.35 12.03
C ASP A 101 0.01 -0.85 11.73
N GLY A 102 -0.76 -0.51 10.71
CA GLY A 102 -0.94 0.89 10.32
C GLY A 102 -2.03 1.12 9.29
N LEU A 103 -2.29 2.40 9.05
CA LEU A 103 -3.31 2.88 8.11
C LEU A 103 -2.70 3.87 7.12
N ILE A 104 -3.14 3.80 5.85
CA ILE A 104 -3.04 4.84 4.84
C ILE A 104 -4.46 5.23 4.44
N VAL A 105 -4.88 6.46 4.78
CA VAL A 105 -6.20 6.98 4.43
C VAL A 105 -5.99 8.14 3.46
N VAL A 106 -6.34 7.91 2.18
CA VAL A 106 -5.90 8.77 1.07
C VAL A 106 -6.62 10.11 1.00
N ASP A 107 -7.81 10.20 1.57
CA ASP A 107 -8.71 11.36 1.52
C ASP A 107 -8.87 12.09 2.87
N LEU A 108 -8.09 11.71 3.90
CA LEU A 108 -8.10 12.40 5.20
C LEU A 108 -6.86 13.32 5.34
N PRO A 109 -7.02 14.65 5.19
CA PRO A 109 -5.92 15.60 5.27
C PRO A 109 -5.44 15.82 6.73
N PRO A 110 -4.23 16.37 6.92
CA PRO A 110 -3.71 16.65 8.27
C PRO A 110 -4.56 17.64 9.09
N GLU A 111 -5.39 18.43 8.44
CA GLU A 111 -6.31 19.36 9.08
C GLU A 111 -7.40 18.65 9.89
N GLU A 112 -7.69 17.39 9.53
CA GLU A 112 -8.72 16.55 10.14
C GLU A 112 -8.10 15.41 10.98
N ASP A 113 -6.91 15.62 11.55
CA ASP A 113 -6.21 14.61 12.35
C ASP A 113 -7.02 14.11 13.55
N GLU A 114 -7.87 14.93 14.11
CA GLU A 114 -8.73 14.59 15.25
C GLU A 114 -9.76 13.49 14.90
N GLU A 115 -10.18 13.42 13.64
CA GLU A 115 -11.18 12.45 13.19
C GLU A 115 -10.69 11.01 13.26
N LEU A 116 -9.44 10.74 12.85
CA LEU A 116 -8.92 9.37 12.79
C LEU A 116 -7.43 9.26 13.11
N CYS A 117 -6.58 10.21 12.69
CA CYS A 117 -5.13 10.08 12.85
C CYS A 117 -4.73 10.00 14.32
N LEU A 118 -5.13 10.97 15.15
CA LEU A 118 -4.81 10.96 16.59
C LEU A 118 -5.42 9.75 17.32
N PRO A 119 -6.69 9.36 17.08
CA PRO A 119 -7.23 8.10 17.60
C PRO A 119 -6.43 6.86 17.18
N THR A 120 -5.95 6.79 15.92
CA THR A 120 -5.12 5.69 15.41
C THR A 120 -3.83 5.56 16.20
N LEU A 121 -3.11 6.68 16.38
CA LEU A 121 -1.86 6.72 17.15
C LEU A 121 -2.09 6.34 18.61
N LYS A 122 -3.18 6.83 19.22
CA LYS A 122 -3.58 6.45 20.59
C LYS A 122 -3.90 4.97 20.71
N ALA A 123 -4.46 4.35 19.69
CA ALA A 123 -4.69 2.90 19.63
C ALA A 123 -3.38 2.10 19.49
N GLY A 124 -2.24 2.75 19.20
CA GLY A 124 -0.94 2.13 18.98
C GLY A 124 -0.76 1.56 17.57
N LEU A 125 -1.49 2.10 16.61
CA LEU A 125 -1.32 1.83 15.17
C LEU A 125 -0.57 3.00 14.51
N ASN A 126 0.15 2.71 13.42
CA ASN A 126 0.81 3.77 12.65
C ASN A 126 -0.19 4.47 11.71
N PHE A 127 0.03 5.77 11.49
CA PHE A 127 -0.71 6.53 10.49
C PHE A 127 0.28 7.05 9.45
N ILE A 128 0.31 6.37 8.30
CA ILE A 128 1.21 6.65 7.19
C ILE A 128 0.58 7.70 6.28
N ARG A 129 1.32 8.75 5.95
CA ARG A 129 0.82 9.80 5.07
C ARG A 129 1.49 9.79 3.71
N LEU A 130 0.72 10.29 2.74
CA LEU A 130 1.14 10.45 1.37
C LEU A 130 1.76 11.84 1.17
N ALA A 131 2.95 11.89 0.60
CA ALA A 131 3.52 13.10 0.02
C ALA A 131 3.55 12.94 -1.51
N THR A 132 3.34 14.04 -2.23
CA THR A 132 3.23 14.04 -3.69
C THR A 132 4.15 15.11 -4.29
N PRO A 133 4.37 15.14 -5.60
CA PRO A 133 5.11 16.24 -6.25
C PRO A 133 4.51 17.63 -6.01
N THR A 134 3.23 17.71 -5.68
CA THR A 134 2.53 18.96 -5.36
C THR A 134 2.63 19.34 -3.87
N THR A 135 3.18 18.47 -3.02
CA THR A 135 3.45 18.79 -1.62
C THR A 135 4.69 19.67 -1.53
N ASP A 136 4.50 20.99 -1.46
CA ASP A 136 5.57 21.97 -1.37
C ASP A 136 6.23 22.03 0.03
N ASP A 137 7.25 22.88 0.18
CA ASP A 137 7.99 23.02 1.45
C ASP A 137 7.16 23.63 2.58
N LYS A 138 6.10 24.38 2.27
CA LYS A 138 5.16 24.91 3.26
C LYS A 138 4.19 23.83 3.75
N ARG A 139 3.78 22.93 2.83
CA ARG A 139 2.83 21.85 3.11
C ARG A 139 3.48 20.65 3.77
N LEU A 140 4.74 20.35 3.39
CA LEU A 140 5.42 19.14 3.85
C LEU A 140 5.52 19.01 5.38
N PRO A 141 5.91 20.05 6.17
CA PRO A 141 5.92 19.93 7.61
C PRO A 141 4.55 19.55 8.20
N LYS A 142 3.47 20.10 7.65
CA LYS A 142 2.12 19.79 8.08
C LYS A 142 1.70 18.36 7.77
N VAL A 143 2.05 17.86 6.57
CA VAL A 143 1.83 16.46 6.20
C VAL A 143 2.61 15.52 7.13
N LEU A 144 3.82 15.89 7.53
CA LEU A 144 4.68 15.08 8.40
C LEU A 144 4.27 15.11 9.88
N THR A 145 3.49 16.12 10.31
CA THR A 145 2.95 16.16 11.67
C THR A 145 2.09 14.93 11.90
N ASN A 146 2.26 14.25 13.04
CA ASN A 146 1.56 13.01 13.41
C ASN A 146 1.73 11.83 12.42
N THR A 147 2.60 11.95 11.42
CA THR A 147 2.96 10.80 10.57
C THR A 147 3.84 9.83 11.34
N SER A 148 3.57 8.54 11.23
CA SER A 148 4.36 7.48 11.86
C SER A 148 4.55 6.28 10.92
N GLY A 149 5.45 5.36 11.30
CA GLY A 149 5.83 4.24 10.46
C GLY A 149 6.77 4.66 9.33
N PHE A 150 6.24 5.18 8.26
CA PHE A 150 7.01 5.70 7.12
C PHE A 150 6.25 6.82 6.39
N VAL A 151 6.92 7.51 5.47
CA VAL A 151 6.30 8.45 4.53
C VAL A 151 6.17 7.77 3.19
N TYR A 152 4.97 7.76 2.60
CA TYR A 152 4.77 7.23 1.26
C TYR A 152 4.82 8.36 0.22
N TYR A 153 5.89 8.41 -0.56
CA TYR A 153 6.01 9.36 -1.66
C TYR A 153 5.40 8.79 -2.94
N VAL A 154 4.33 9.43 -3.39
CA VAL A 154 3.65 9.12 -4.66
C VAL A 154 4.36 9.89 -5.77
N SER A 155 5.20 9.22 -6.58
CA SER A 155 6.15 9.85 -7.49
C SER A 155 5.56 10.44 -8.77
N ILE A 156 4.26 10.29 -9.00
CA ILE A 156 3.57 10.76 -10.23
C ILE A 156 2.33 11.55 -9.86
N THR A 157 2.13 12.68 -10.55
CA THR A 157 0.86 13.41 -10.53
C THR A 157 -0.11 12.78 -11.53
N GLY A 158 -1.28 12.33 -11.05
CA GLY A 158 -2.32 11.72 -11.86
C GLY A 158 -2.80 10.38 -11.30
N ILE A 159 -3.62 9.69 -12.09
CA ILE A 159 -4.17 8.38 -11.71
C ILE A 159 -3.14 7.26 -11.88
N THR A 160 -3.26 6.23 -11.04
CA THR A 160 -2.39 5.03 -11.04
C THR A 160 -2.32 4.35 -12.41
N GLY A 161 -1.10 4.01 -12.84
CA GLY A 161 -0.85 3.30 -14.12
C GLY A 161 -0.24 4.14 -15.23
N ALA A 162 0.14 5.40 -14.95
CA ALA A 162 0.85 6.29 -15.87
C ALA A 162 2.32 5.86 -16.13
N ALA A 163 3.07 6.67 -16.89
CA ALA A 163 4.46 6.41 -17.30
C ALA A 163 5.40 6.14 -16.11
N ALA A 164 6.54 5.51 -16.39
CA ALA A 164 7.58 5.26 -15.39
C ALA A 164 8.07 6.58 -14.75
N PRO A 165 8.34 6.60 -13.43
CA PRO A 165 8.84 7.79 -12.76
C PRO A 165 10.24 8.18 -13.26
N ASP A 166 10.48 9.47 -13.38
CA ASP A 166 11.84 10.02 -13.61
C ASP A 166 12.66 9.86 -12.32
N ALA A 167 13.66 8.98 -12.37
CA ALA A 167 14.48 8.64 -11.20
C ALA A 167 15.17 9.88 -10.60
N THR A 168 15.59 10.87 -11.43
CA THR A 168 16.24 12.10 -10.95
C THR A 168 15.28 12.93 -10.10
N LYS A 169 14.03 13.10 -10.56
CA LYS A 169 13.00 13.82 -9.83
C LYS A 169 12.60 13.11 -8.54
N VAL A 170 12.50 11.78 -8.58
CA VAL A 170 12.22 10.96 -7.40
C VAL A 170 13.33 11.14 -6.36
N ASN A 171 14.59 11.04 -6.77
CA ASN A 171 15.74 11.19 -5.88
C ASN A 171 15.77 12.57 -5.19
N ALA A 172 15.53 13.64 -5.96
CA ALA A 172 15.45 14.99 -5.41
C ALA A 172 14.31 15.14 -4.39
N ALA A 173 13.15 14.55 -4.68
CA ALA A 173 12.00 14.60 -3.77
C ALA A 173 12.25 13.79 -2.48
N VAL A 174 12.86 12.61 -2.57
CA VAL A 174 13.23 11.80 -1.39
C VAL A 174 14.25 12.55 -0.52
N ALA A 175 15.30 13.13 -1.13
CA ALA A 175 16.29 13.94 -0.41
C ALA A 175 15.63 15.12 0.31
N ARG A 176 14.72 15.83 -0.35
CA ARG A 176 13.95 16.93 0.23
C ARG A 176 13.11 16.48 1.43
N ILE A 177 12.36 15.37 1.31
CA ILE A 177 11.54 14.83 2.40
C ILE A 177 12.43 14.46 3.59
N LYS A 178 13.56 13.81 3.35
CA LYS A 178 14.50 13.39 4.41
C LYS A 178 15.15 14.55 5.17
N GLN A 179 15.15 15.77 4.63
CA GLN A 179 15.57 16.97 5.38
C GLN A 179 14.57 17.35 6.49
N HIS A 180 13.31 16.91 6.38
CA HIS A 180 12.24 17.26 7.31
C HIS A 180 11.84 16.12 8.27
N THR A 181 12.30 14.89 8.03
CA THR A 181 11.94 13.73 8.87
C THR A 181 13.04 12.66 8.90
N LYS A 182 13.07 11.92 10.02
CA LYS A 182 13.89 10.70 10.16
C LYS A 182 13.12 9.43 9.78
N LEU A 183 11.84 9.53 9.47
CA LEU A 183 11.04 8.39 9.06
C LEU A 183 11.56 7.82 7.73
N PRO A 184 11.50 6.50 7.52
CA PRO A 184 11.76 5.92 6.23
C PRO A 184 10.85 6.52 5.14
N VAL A 185 11.36 6.65 3.92
CA VAL A 185 10.60 7.12 2.77
C VAL A 185 10.47 6.00 1.77
N ALA A 186 9.24 5.51 1.58
CA ALA A 186 8.90 4.53 0.56
C ALA A 186 8.34 5.26 -0.68
N VAL A 187 8.77 4.82 -1.85
CA VAL A 187 8.38 5.44 -3.12
C VAL A 187 7.54 4.47 -3.93
N GLY A 188 6.39 4.93 -4.38
CA GLY A 188 5.48 4.18 -5.21
C GLY A 188 5.07 4.93 -6.46
N PHE A 189 4.41 4.22 -7.31
CA PHE A 189 3.82 4.58 -8.59
C PHE A 189 4.65 4.20 -9.83
N GLY A 190 3.99 3.42 -10.70
CA GLY A 190 4.50 3.10 -12.02
C GLY A 190 5.61 2.05 -12.08
N VAL A 191 6.02 1.48 -10.96
CA VAL A 191 7.06 0.45 -10.89
C VAL A 191 6.51 -0.88 -11.42
N LYS A 192 7.16 -1.43 -12.46
CA LYS A 192 6.74 -2.67 -13.12
C LYS A 192 7.88 -3.67 -13.33
N THR A 193 9.14 -3.23 -13.26
CA THR A 193 10.32 -4.07 -13.53
C THR A 193 11.32 -4.02 -12.39
N ALA A 194 12.18 -5.05 -12.32
CA ALA A 194 13.27 -5.11 -11.34
C ALA A 194 14.25 -3.93 -11.46
N GLU A 195 14.53 -3.47 -12.69
CA GLU A 195 15.43 -2.35 -12.95
C GLU A 195 14.84 -1.05 -12.40
N GLN A 196 13.54 -0.82 -12.60
CA GLN A 196 12.85 0.36 -12.03
C GLN A 196 12.85 0.30 -10.49
N ALA A 197 12.55 -0.88 -9.92
CA ALA A 197 12.60 -1.09 -8.48
C ALA A 197 13.99 -0.83 -7.92
N ARG A 198 15.05 -1.33 -8.58
CA ARG A 198 16.43 -1.09 -8.20
C ARG A 198 16.80 0.39 -8.22
N ALA A 199 16.48 1.09 -9.31
CA ALA A 199 16.80 2.50 -9.46
C ALA A 199 16.17 3.39 -8.36
N ILE A 200 14.97 3.07 -7.92
CA ILE A 200 14.32 3.75 -6.80
C ILE A 200 14.97 3.39 -5.46
N ALA A 201 15.28 2.11 -5.26
CA ALA A 201 15.86 1.61 -4.01
C ALA A 201 17.28 2.11 -3.74
N GLU A 202 17.97 2.67 -4.72
CA GLU A 202 19.28 3.31 -4.56
C GLU A 202 19.23 4.55 -3.64
N ARG A 203 18.07 5.22 -3.55
CA ARG A 203 17.89 6.46 -2.78
C ARG A 203 16.72 6.42 -1.79
N ALA A 204 15.69 5.63 -2.06
CA ALA A 204 14.55 5.44 -1.17
C ALA A 204 14.79 4.30 -0.17
N ASP A 205 14.09 4.33 0.96
CA ASP A 205 14.16 3.27 1.96
C ASP A 205 13.26 2.08 1.61
N GLY A 206 12.25 2.29 0.76
CA GLY A 206 11.34 1.27 0.27
C GLY A 206 10.79 1.58 -1.11
N VAL A 207 10.33 0.52 -1.79
CA VAL A 207 9.67 0.61 -3.11
C VAL A 207 8.29 0.01 -2.99
N VAL A 208 7.25 0.78 -3.36
CA VAL A 208 5.86 0.32 -3.31
C VAL A 208 5.38 -0.03 -4.71
N VAL A 209 4.78 -1.22 -4.83
CA VAL A 209 4.26 -1.74 -6.10
C VAL A 209 2.81 -2.19 -5.91
N GLY A 210 1.89 -1.51 -6.57
CA GLY A 210 0.45 -1.81 -6.50
C GLY A 210 -0.10 -2.34 -7.82
N SER A 211 -0.27 -1.45 -8.80
CA SER A 211 -0.97 -1.76 -10.06
C SER A 211 -0.38 -2.94 -10.82
N ALA A 212 0.95 -3.11 -10.81
CA ALA A 212 1.59 -4.23 -11.49
C ALA A 212 1.19 -5.59 -10.88
N LEU A 213 1.06 -5.67 -9.54
CA LEU A 213 0.61 -6.90 -8.86
C LEU A 213 -0.85 -7.19 -9.16
N VAL A 214 -1.70 -6.16 -9.15
CA VAL A 214 -3.12 -6.27 -9.48
C VAL A 214 -3.31 -6.68 -10.94
N ASP A 215 -2.49 -6.17 -11.86
CA ASP A 215 -2.50 -6.57 -13.26
C ASP A 215 -2.01 -8.00 -13.46
N ALA A 216 -0.96 -8.45 -12.76
CA ALA A 216 -0.50 -9.83 -12.81
C ALA A 216 -1.59 -10.81 -12.33
N LEU A 217 -2.29 -10.45 -11.24
CA LEU A 217 -3.46 -11.20 -10.78
C LEU A 217 -4.53 -11.25 -11.87
N ARG A 218 -4.96 -10.08 -12.39
CA ARG A 218 -5.99 -10.00 -13.43
C ARG A 218 -5.67 -10.83 -14.67
N GLN A 219 -4.42 -10.80 -15.12
CA GLN A 219 -3.97 -11.57 -16.29
C GLN A 219 -3.96 -13.08 -16.05
N SER A 220 -3.90 -13.54 -14.80
CA SER A 220 -3.92 -14.95 -14.43
C SER A 220 -5.34 -15.53 -14.27
N LEU A 221 -6.37 -14.66 -14.29
CA LEU A 221 -7.76 -15.09 -14.17
C LEU A 221 -8.24 -15.72 -15.49
N ASP A 222 -9.19 -16.64 -15.37
CA ASP A 222 -9.87 -17.21 -16.52
C ASP A 222 -10.84 -16.18 -17.18
N LYS A 223 -11.47 -16.59 -18.27
CA LYS A 223 -12.40 -15.75 -19.03
C LYS A 223 -13.64 -15.31 -18.23
N THR A 224 -13.94 -15.98 -17.14
CA THR A 224 -15.05 -15.69 -16.23
C THR A 224 -14.63 -14.87 -15.03
N GLY A 225 -13.33 -14.58 -14.89
CA GLY A 225 -12.76 -13.78 -13.81
C GLY A 225 -12.41 -14.58 -12.56
N ASN A 226 -12.38 -15.90 -12.65
CA ASN A 226 -12.04 -16.78 -11.53
C ASN A 226 -10.53 -17.05 -11.47
N ALA A 227 -10.01 -17.23 -10.24
CA ALA A 227 -8.65 -17.65 -10.02
C ALA A 227 -8.42 -19.12 -10.44
N GLY A 228 -7.26 -19.37 -11.03
CA GLY A 228 -6.80 -20.72 -11.37
C GLY A 228 -5.62 -21.16 -10.48
N PRO A 229 -5.15 -22.42 -10.63
CA PRO A 229 -4.03 -22.95 -9.83
C PRO A 229 -2.73 -22.15 -9.97
N GLY A 230 -2.57 -21.37 -11.03
CA GLY A 230 -1.40 -20.53 -11.29
C GLY A 230 -1.47 -19.12 -10.74
N THR A 231 -2.63 -18.66 -10.26
CA THR A 231 -2.86 -17.25 -9.90
C THR A 231 -1.94 -16.76 -8.78
N VAL A 232 -1.87 -17.47 -7.68
CA VAL A 232 -0.99 -17.12 -6.54
C VAL A 232 0.48 -17.10 -6.98
N LYS A 233 0.90 -18.12 -7.76
CA LYS A 233 2.27 -18.24 -8.27
C LYS A 233 2.64 -17.09 -9.21
N ALA A 234 1.71 -16.62 -10.06
CA ALA A 234 1.95 -15.50 -10.97
C ALA A 234 2.27 -14.21 -10.21
N VAL A 235 1.48 -13.90 -9.17
CA VAL A 235 1.72 -12.72 -8.32
C VAL A 235 3.02 -12.87 -7.54
N ALA A 236 3.24 -14.00 -6.87
CA ALA A 236 4.45 -14.26 -6.09
C ALA A 236 5.73 -14.17 -6.94
N LYS A 237 5.71 -14.69 -8.18
CA LYS A 237 6.85 -14.58 -9.10
C LYS A 237 7.21 -13.14 -9.41
N LEU A 238 6.21 -12.29 -9.67
CA LEU A 238 6.46 -10.86 -9.91
C LEU A 238 7.07 -10.21 -8.68
N VAL A 239 6.55 -10.50 -7.48
CA VAL A 239 7.10 -9.97 -6.23
C VAL A 239 8.56 -10.39 -6.04
N SER A 240 8.91 -11.67 -6.26
CA SER A 240 10.30 -12.13 -6.17
C SER A 240 11.22 -11.38 -7.12
N THR A 241 10.81 -11.21 -8.36
CA THR A 241 11.60 -10.46 -9.36
C THR A 241 11.83 -9.00 -8.93
N LEU A 242 10.79 -8.34 -8.41
CA LEU A 242 10.90 -6.95 -7.93
C LEU A 242 11.77 -6.86 -6.67
N ALA A 243 11.61 -7.79 -5.74
CA ALA A 243 12.39 -7.87 -4.51
C ALA A 243 13.88 -8.11 -4.78
N GLU A 244 14.23 -8.96 -5.75
CA GLU A 244 15.60 -9.14 -6.23
C GLU A 244 16.18 -7.82 -6.76
N GLY A 245 15.39 -7.07 -7.56
CA GLY A 245 15.77 -5.73 -8.02
C GLY A 245 16.08 -4.79 -6.87
N VAL A 246 15.19 -4.67 -5.88
CA VAL A 246 15.38 -3.83 -4.69
C VAL A 246 16.64 -4.25 -3.92
N ARG A 247 16.83 -5.54 -3.66
CA ARG A 247 17.98 -6.05 -2.90
C ARG A 247 19.32 -5.92 -3.63
N SER A 248 19.29 -5.84 -4.97
CA SER A 248 20.49 -5.60 -5.79
C SER A 248 20.93 -4.14 -5.82
N ALA A 249 20.11 -3.22 -5.30
CA ALA A 249 20.44 -1.80 -5.27
C ALA A 249 21.67 -1.53 -4.39
N ARG A 250 22.65 -0.79 -4.91
CA ARG A 250 23.70 -0.22 -4.10
C ARG A 250 23.14 1.07 -3.50
N ARG A 251 22.91 1.08 -2.19
CA ARG A 251 22.48 2.32 -1.52
C ARG A 251 23.58 3.36 -1.68
N LEU A 252 23.29 4.40 -2.45
CA LEU A 252 24.14 5.56 -2.54
C LEU A 252 24.05 6.31 -1.21
N ALA A 253 25.20 6.62 -0.60
CA ALA A 253 25.25 7.42 0.61
C ALA A 253 24.51 8.75 0.37
N ALA A 254 23.78 9.23 1.38
CA ALA A 254 23.24 10.59 1.35
C ALA A 254 24.43 11.55 1.40
N GLU A 255 24.65 12.31 0.33
CA GLU A 255 25.56 13.44 0.29
C GLU A 255 25.01 14.62 1.07
#